data_32271871334b7c389a37cf47f3631250
#
_entry.id   32271871334b7c389a37cf47f3631250
#
_cell.length_a   1.000
_cell.length_b   1.000
_cell.length_c   1.000
_cell.angle_alpha   90.00
_cell.angle_beta   90.00
_cell.angle_gamma   90.00
#
_symmetry.space_group_name_H-M   'P 1'
#
loop_
_entity.id
_entity.type
_entity.pdbx_description
1 polymer ?
#
loop_
_entity_poly.entity_id
_entity_poly.type
_entity_poly.pdbx_seq_one_letter_code
_entity_poly.pdbx_strand_id
1 'polypeptide(L)'
;VFAHFGITPQTALQYGIPYGDLLKPGASLPEQMTQSLVEEAKLLEQAGASLLDFQHSGPIAGPAVTQAVSIPVIGGQGGGPWLDGRMRMAHAAIGYTTSWIESKQETYAYVARTALEALGAYAEDVRAGRQIRGGIKVKAAS
;
A
#
# COMPACT_ATOMS: atom_id res chain seq x y z
N VAL A 1 9.76 8.45 -16.93
CA VAL A 1 9.98 8.48 -15.46
C VAL A 1 8.65 8.32 -14.76
N PHE A 2 8.61 7.47 -13.71
CA PHE A 2 7.48 7.32 -12.79
C PHE A 2 7.76 8.21 -11.57
N ALA A 3 7.03 9.30 -11.43
CA ALA A 3 7.23 10.25 -10.35
C ALA A 3 6.20 10.02 -9.23
N HIS A 4 6.68 10.05 -8.00
CA HIS A 4 5.88 9.91 -6.78
C HIS A 4 5.82 11.26 -6.06
N PHE A 5 4.61 11.76 -5.79
CA PHE A 5 4.41 13.05 -5.15
C PHE A 5 3.16 13.09 -4.26
N GLY A 6 2.86 14.24 -3.71
CA GLY A 6 1.77 14.45 -2.77
C GLY A 6 2.24 14.35 -1.31
N ILE A 7 1.32 14.06 -0.39
CA ILE A 7 1.62 14.04 1.03
C ILE A 7 2.08 12.65 1.47
N THR A 8 3.37 12.53 1.68
CA THR A 8 4.03 11.34 2.20
C THR A 8 4.42 11.54 3.68
N PRO A 9 4.83 10.48 4.40
CA PRO A 9 5.38 10.66 5.76
C PRO A 9 6.53 11.66 5.83
N GLN A 10 7.33 11.75 4.76
CA GLN A 10 8.48 12.63 4.67
C GLN A 10 8.08 14.10 4.42
N THR A 11 7.04 14.32 3.60
CA THR A 11 6.62 15.68 3.22
C THR A 11 5.54 16.25 4.13
N ALA A 12 4.79 15.43 4.86
CA ALA A 12 3.68 15.88 5.72
C ALA A 12 4.08 16.97 6.70
N LEU A 13 5.25 16.84 7.33
CA LEU A 13 5.76 17.85 8.29
C LEU A 13 6.07 19.19 7.62
N GLN A 14 6.49 19.21 6.36
CA GLN A 14 6.74 20.45 5.62
C GLN A 14 5.45 21.26 5.41
N TYR A 15 4.33 20.54 5.36
CA TYR A 15 2.99 21.14 5.25
C TYR A 15 2.28 21.33 6.61
N GLY A 16 3.00 21.08 7.73
CA GLY A 16 2.42 21.19 9.06
C GLY A 16 1.33 20.16 9.37
N ILE A 17 1.29 19.04 8.65
CA ILE A 17 0.27 17.99 8.79
C ILE A 17 0.86 16.81 9.57
N PRO A 18 0.29 16.44 10.73
CA PRO A 18 0.61 15.17 11.36
C PRO A 18 0.19 14.02 10.45
N TYR A 19 1.15 13.25 9.92
CA TYR A 19 0.86 12.19 8.94
C TYR A 19 -0.18 11.17 9.43
N GLY A 20 -0.19 10.87 10.74
CA GLY A 20 -1.19 10.00 11.34
C GLY A 20 -2.64 10.48 11.17
N ASP A 21 -2.85 11.78 10.98
CA ASP A 21 -4.19 12.33 10.75
C ASP A 21 -4.71 11.99 9.35
N LEU A 22 -3.82 11.87 8.37
CA LEU A 22 -4.18 11.45 6.99
C LEU A 22 -4.54 9.97 6.89
N LEU A 23 -4.19 9.17 7.88
CA LEU A 23 -4.52 7.73 7.92
C LEU A 23 -5.91 7.46 8.53
N LYS A 24 -6.57 8.49 9.08
CA LYS A 24 -7.90 8.36 9.67
C LYS A 24 -8.97 8.22 8.58
N PRO A 25 -10.02 7.42 8.80
CA PRO A 25 -11.14 7.35 7.88
C PRO A 25 -11.74 8.74 7.60
N GLY A 26 -11.94 9.08 6.33
CA GLY A 26 -12.50 10.37 5.91
C GLY A 26 -11.50 11.53 5.92
N ALA A 27 -10.22 11.30 6.22
CA ALA A 27 -9.20 12.34 6.10
C ALA A 27 -9.06 12.78 4.64
N SER A 28 -8.96 14.08 4.44
CA SER A 28 -8.69 14.71 3.15
C SER A 28 -7.61 15.76 3.30
N LEU A 29 -6.93 16.06 2.20
CA LEU A 29 -5.98 17.18 2.18
C LEU A 29 -6.74 18.51 2.32
N PRO A 30 -6.17 19.49 3.02
CA PRO A 30 -6.72 20.83 3.04
C PRO A 30 -6.89 21.37 1.61
N GLU A 31 -8.03 22.00 1.34
CA GLU A 31 -8.34 22.52 0.00
C GLU A 31 -7.31 23.54 -0.48
N GLN A 32 -6.73 24.31 0.45
CA GLN A 32 -5.68 25.30 0.16
C GLN A 32 -4.41 24.69 -0.45
N MET A 33 -4.19 23.39 -0.26
CA MET A 33 -3.04 22.69 -0.84
C MET A 33 -3.25 22.26 -2.28
N THR A 34 -4.49 22.27 -2.77
CA THR A 34 -4.83 21.75 -4.12
C THR A 34 -4.05 22.47 -5.19
N GLN A 35 -3.94 23.80 -5.12
CA GLN A 35 -3.22 24.59 -6.12
C GLN A 35 -1.72 24.24 -6.15
N SER A 36 -1.08 24.12 -5.00
CA SER A 36 0.35 23.74 -4.92
C SER A 36 0.59 22.34 -5.48
N LEU A 37 -0.33 21.38 -5.23
CA LEU A 37 -0.23 20.02 -5.76
C LEU A 37 -0.42 19.98 -7.29
N VAL A 38 -1.31 20.82 -7.83
CA VAL A 38 -1.48 20.98 -9.28
C VAL A 38 -0.20 21.55 -9.92
N GLU A 39 0.40 22.54 -9.31
CA GLU A 39 1.65 23.15 -9.82
C GLU A 39 2.81 22.15 -9.76
N GLU A 40 2.93 21.38 -8.68
CA GLU A 40 3.91 20.31 -8.54
C GLU A 40 3.74 19.24 -9.63
N ALA A 41 2.52 18.79 -9.88
CA ALA A 41 2.23 17.81 -10.91
C ALA A 41 2.61 18.29 -12.31
N LYS A 42 2.31 19.54 -12.65
CA LYS A 42 2.73 20.17 -13.93
C LYS A 42 4.25 20.27 -14.05
N LEU A 43 4.92 20.63 -12.97
CA LEU A 43 6.37 20.69 -12.94
C LEU A 43 7.01 19.31 -13.18
N LEU A 44 6.47 18.26 -12.57
CA LEU A 44 6.93 16.88 -12.77
C LEU A 44 6.70 16.42 -14.21
N GLU A 45 5.55 16.71 -14.82
CA GLU A 45 5.28 16.43 -16.23
C GLU A 45 6.28 17.16 -17.14
N GLN A 46 6.50 18.46 -16.93
CA GLN A 46 7.48 19.27 -17.69
C GLN A 46 8.92 18.74 -17.52
N ALA A 47 9.24 18.20 -16.36
CA ALA A 47 10.53 17.56 -16.09
C ALA A 47 10.70 16.18 -16.74
N GLY A 48 9.68 15.67 -17.47
CA GLY A 48 9.74 14.43 -18.21
C GLY A 48 9.14 13.21 -17.48
N ALA A 49 8.31 13.42 -16.47
CA ALA A 49 7.50 12.32 -15.93
C ALA A 49 6.51 11.84 -16.99
N SER A 50 6.29 10.53 -17.05
CA SER A 50 5.32 9.87 -17.95
C SER A 50 4.20 9.17 -17.21
N LEU A 51 4.26 9.15 -15.87
CA LEU A 51 3.27 8.61 -14.97
C LEU A 51 3.46 9.25 -13.58
N LEU A 52 2.37 9.64 -12.93
CA LEU A 52 2.37 10.17 -11.57
C LEU A 52 1.72 9.19 -10.59
N ASP A 53 2.37 8.94 -9.45
CA ASP A 53 1.78 8.31 -8.27
C ASP A 53 1.42 9.38 -7.25
N PHE A 54 0.15 9.70 -7.13
CA PHE A 54 -0.35 10.76 -6.26
C PHE A 54 -0.83 10.21 -4.92
N GLN A 55 -0.05 10.43 -3.88
CA GLN A 55 -0.33 9.97 -2.53
C GLN A 55 -1.34 10.89 -1.81
N HIS A 56 -2.34 10.26 -1.15
CA HIS A 56 -3.40 10.95 -0.41
C HIS A 56 -4.16 12.01 -1.22
N SER A 57 -4.44 11.71 -2.49
CA SER A 57 -5.04 12.64 -3.45
C SER A 57 -6.38 13.25 -2.99
N GLY A 58 -7.24 12.44 -2.38
CA GLY A 58 -8.57 12.88 -1.94
C GLY A 58 -9.52 13.32 -3.07
N PRO A 59 -10.78 13.62 -2.73
CA PRO A 59 -11.81 13.91 -3.72
C PRO A 59 -11.75 15.33 -4.33
N ILE A 60 -10.92 16.20 -3.78
CA ILE A 60 -10.75 17.60 -4.27
C ILE A 60 -9.46 17.71 -5.09
N ALA A 61 -8.32 17.42 -4.48
CA ALA A 61 -7.03 17.54 -5.17
C ALA A 61 -6.84 16.49 -6.26
N GLY A 62 -7.39 15.28 -6.10
CA GLY A 62 -7.30 14.21 -7.09
C GLY A 62 -7.81 14.63 -8.46
N PRO A 63 -9.09 15.02 -8.63
CA PRO A 63 -9.62 15.49 -9.91
C PRO A 63 -8.88 16.71 -10.46
N ALA A 64 -8.51 17.67 -9.58
CA ALA A 64 -7.82 18.88 -10.01
C ALA A 64 -6.45 18.57 -10.63
N VAL A 65 -5.69 17.68 -10.03
CA VAL A 65 -4.39 17.23 -10.57
C VAL A 65 -4.59 16.44 -11.86
N THR A 66 -5.50 15.47 -11.88
CA THR A 66 -5.75 14.62 -13.06
C THR A 66 -6.17 15.46 -14.28
N GLN A 67 -6.95 16.53 -14.08
CA GLN A 67 -7.35 17.43 -15.15
C GLN A 67 -6.24 18.40 -15.59
N ALA A 68 -5.25 18.63 -14.76
CA ALA A 68 -4.21 19.64 -14.98
C ALA A 68 -3.00 19.12 -15.77
N VAL A 69 -2.82 17.82 -15.90
CA VAL A 69 -1.72 17.15 -16.62
C VAL A 69 -2.25 16.24 -17.73
N SER A 70 -1.40 15.94 -18.71
CA SER A 70 -1.77 15.06 -19.85
C SER A 70 -1.31 13.61 -19.65
N ILE A 71 -0.48 13.35 -18.66
CA ILE A 71 0.04 12.02 -18.31
C ILE A 71 -0.85 11.33 -17.28
N PRO A 72 -0.92 10.00 -17.26
CA PRO A 72 -1.75 9.28 -16.30
C PRO A 72 -1.37 9.59 -14.84
N VAL A 73 -2.40 9.75 -14.00
CA VAL A 73 -2.26 9.93 -12.56
C VAL A 73 -2.89 8.73 -11.86
N ILE A 74 -2.06 7.96 -11.16
CA ILE A 74 -2.52 6.84 -10.35
C ILE A 74 -2.28 7.11 -8.87
N GLY A 75 -2.86 6.34 -7.98
CA GLY A 75 -2.61 6.51 -6.56
C GLY A 75 -2.88 5.25 -5.75
N GLY A 76 -2.12 5.11 -4.66
CA GLY A 76 -2.22 4.02 -3.72
C GLY A 76 -3.20 4.33 -2.60
N GLN A 77 -2.69 4.64 -1.44
CA GLN A 77 -3.49 4.93 -0.24
C GLN A 77 -4.34 6.20 -0.44
N GLY A 78 -5.65 6.05 -0.30
CA GLY A 78 -6.59 7.15 -0.49
C GLY A 78 -6.91 7.48 -1.95
N GLY A 79 -6.37 6.73 -2.92
CA GLY A 79 -6.75 6.84 -4.33
C GLY A 79 -8.21 6.42 -4.51
N GLY A 80 -9.04 7.34 -4.98
CA GLY A 80 -10.46 7.13 -5.26
C GLY A 80 -10.74 7.01 -6.76
N PRO A 81 -12.03 7.03 -7.13
CA PRO A 81 -12.47 6.96 -8.52
C PRO A 81 -12.13 8.21 -9.36
N TRP A 82 -11.52 9.20 -8.73
CA TRP A 82 -11.11 10.47 -9.33
C TRP A 82 -9.72 10.47 -9.97
N LEU A 83 -8.98 9.37 -9.88
CA LEU A 83 -7.70 9.17 -10.56
C LEU A 83 -7.86 8.24 -11.76
N ASP A 84 -6.93 8.30 -12.70
CA ASP A 84 -6.90 7.43 -13.89
C ASP A 84 -6.67 5.96 -13.55
N GLY A 85 -6.04 5.68 -12.40
CA GLY A 85 -5.79 4.32 -11.94
C GLY A 85 -5.54 4.22 -10.45
N ARG A 86 -5.55 2.98 -9.95
CA ARG A 86 -5.30 2.67 -8.54
C ARG A 86 -4.15 1.70 -8.41
N MET A 87 -3.35 1.90 -7.38
CA MET A 87 -2.24 1.03 -7.04
C MET A 87 -2.34 0.57 -5.58
N ARG A 88 -1.94 -0.64 -5.31
CA ARG A 88 -1.77 -1.16 -3.96
C ARG A 88 -0.47 -1.92 -3.86
N MET A 89 0.26 -1.73 -2.77
CA MET A 89 1.48 -2.49 -2.51
C MET A 89 1.17 -3.99 -2.45
N ALA A 90 1.93 -4.81 -3.17
CA ALA A 90 1.68 -6.24 -3.29
C ALA A 90 1.57 -6.94 -1.92
N HIS A 91 2.47 -6.63 -0.98
CA HIS A 91 2.44 -7.20 0.37
C HIS A 91 1.16 -6.84 1.14
N ALA A 92 0.60 -5.65 0.93
CA ALA A 92 -0.68 -5.26 1.51
C ALA A 92 -1.87 -5.93 0.80
N ALA A 93 -1.77 -6.12 -0.53
CA ALA A 93 -2.81 -6.78 -1.30
C ALA A 93 -2.99 -8.25 -0.94
N ILE A 94 -1.92 -8.93 -0.54
CA ILE A 94 -1.96 -10.35 -0.16
C ILE A 94 -1.85 -10.60 1.35
N GLY A 95 -1.81 -9.55 2.16
CA GLY A 95 -1.72 -9.68 3.62
C GLY A 95 -0.46 -10.38 4.11
N TYR A 96 0.71 -10.02 3.54
CA TYR A 96 1.98 -10.73 3.79
C TYR A 96 2.68 -10.30 5.07
N THR A 97 2.54 -9.04 5.52
CA THR A 97 3.26 -8.53 6.69
C THR A 97 2.61 -8.95 8.02
N THR A 98 3.39 -8.93 9.11
CA THR A 98 2.94 -9.31 10.46
C THR A 98 1.70 -8.54 10.93
N SER A 99 1.55 -7.29 10.52
CA SER A 99 0.35 -6.49 10.81
C SER A 99 -0.95 -7.08 10.28
N TRP A 100 -0.88 -8.03 9.34
CA TRP A 100 -2.05 -8.70 8.78
C TRP A 100 -2.46 -9.97 9.52
N ILE A 101 -1.67 -10.45 10.47
CA ILE A 101 -1.99 -11.67 11.24
C ILE A 101 -3.33 -11.50 11.97
N GLU A 102 -3.53 -10.35 12.63
CA GLU A 102 -4.74 -10.04 13.38
C GLU A 102 -5.66 -9.03 12.68
N SER A 103 -5.29 -8.56 11.50
CA SER A 103 -6.05 -7.57 10.75
C SER A 103 -7.42 -8.12 10.33
N LYS A 104 -8.45 -7.30 10.53
CA LYS A 104 -9.81 -7.53 10.02
C LYS A 104 -10.07 -6.82 8.70
N GLN A 105 -9.09 -6.10 8.17
CA GLN A 105 -9.21 -5.43 6.88
C GLN A 105 -9.31 -6.44 5.75
N GLU A 106 -10.14 -6.12 4.77
CA GLU A 106 -10.30 -6.94 3.58
C GLU A 106 -9.03 -6.91 2.71
N THR A 107 -8.62 -8.07 2.24
CA THR A 107 -7.49 -8.27 1.35
C THR A 107 -7.71 -9.49 0.46
N TYR A 108 -6.95 -9.65 -0.63
CA TYR A 108 -7.10 -10.77 -1.56
C TYR A 108 -6.60 -12.11 -0.98
N ALA A 109 -5.71 -12.07 0.03
CA ALA A 109 -5.22 -13.25 0.73
C ALA A 109 -4.75 -12.88 2.14
N TYR A 110 -4.54 -13.87 3.00
CA TYR A 110 -4.04 -13.72 4.36
C TYR A 110 -2.74 -14.51 4.53
N VAL A 111 -1.73 -14.19 3.71
CA VAL A 111 -0.48 -14.96 3.63
C VAL A 111 0.25 -15.03 4.95
N ALA A 112 0.33 -13.94 5.71
CA ALA A 112 1.00 -13.93 7.02
C ALA A 112 0.34 -14.87 8.03
N ARG A 113 -0.99 -14.92 8.06
CA ARG A 113 -1.76 -15.82 8.93
C ARG A 113 -1.53 -17.29 8.53
N THR A 114 -1.66 -17.59 7.26
CA THR A 114 -1.42 -18.94 6.72
C THR A 114 0.02 -19.40 6.99
N ALA A 115 1.00 -18.52 6.83
CA ALA A 115 2.40 -18.83 7.15
C ALA A 115 2.59 -19.11 8.64
N LEU A 116 1.99 -18.31 9.53
CA LEU A 116 2.06 -18.51 10.98
C LEU A 116 1.46 -19.86 11.39
N GLU A 117 0.28 -20.20 10.87
CA GLU A 117 -0.39 -21.48 11.12
C GLU A 117 0.44 -22.68 10.62
N ALA A 118 1.00 -22.58 9.41
CA ALA A 118 1.81 -23.64 8.84
C ALA A 118 3.12 -23.86 9.62
N LEU A 119 3.79 -22.78 10.01
CA LEU A 119 5.03 -22.85 10.81
C LEU A 119 4.75 -23.36 12.23
N GLY A 120 3.62 -22.98 12.82
CA GLY A 120 3.16 -23.50 14.10
C GLY A 120 2.94 -25.01 14.05
N ALA A 121 2.20 -25.50 13.05
CA ALA A 121 1.95 -26.92 12.85
C ALA A 121 3.27 -27.70 12.61
N TYR A 122 4.19 -27.16 11.82
CA TYR A 122 5.51 -27.73 11.63
C TYR A 122 6.30 -27.87 12.96
N ALA A 123 6.32 -26.80 13.75
CA ALA A 123 7.00 -26.80 15.04
C ALA A 123 6.41 -27.82 16.03
N GLU A 124 5.08 -28.00 16.01
CA GLU A 124 4.41 -29.03 16.81
C GLU A 124 4.76 -30.44 16.36
N ASP A 125 4.79 -30.70 15.06
CA ASP A 125 5.18 -31.99 14.50
C ASP A 125 6.61 -32.36 14.93
N VAL A 126 7.53 -31.39 14.87
CA VAL A 126 8.92 -31.59 15.32
C VAL A 126 8.99 -31.90 16.82
N ARG A 127 8.32 -31.11 17.67
CA ARG A 127 8.35 -31.31 19.13
C ARG A 127 7.73 -32.65 19.55
N ALA A 128 6.74 -33.11 18.82
CA ALA A 128 6.04 -34.36 19.10
C ALA A 128 6.72 -35.59 18.43
N GLY A 129 7.83 -35.40 17.73
CA GLY A 129 8.50 -36.49 17.00
C GLY A 129 7.66 -37.07 15.86
N ARG A 130 6.67 -36.32 15.35
CA ARG A 130 5.82 -36.80 14.24
C ARG A 130 6.57 -36.70 12.90
N GLN A 131 6.17 -37.56 11.97
CA GLN A 131 6.67 -37.49 10.59
C GLN A 131 6.40 -36.11 9.98
N ILE A 132 7.45 -35.43 9.56
CA ILE A 132 7.33 -34.11 8.92
C ILE A 132 6.69 -34.25 7.54
N ARG A 133 5.68 -33.43 7.27
CA ARG A 133 4.98 -33.40 5.99
C ARG A 133 5.94 -33.06 4.84
N GLY A 134 5.91 -33.85 3.78
CA GLY A 134 6.83 -33.70 2.64
C GLY A 134 8.24 -34.23 2.88
N GLY A 135 8.56 -34.71 4.09
CA GLY A 135 9.84 -35.38 4.38
C GLY A 135 9.91 -36.81 3.82
N ILE A 136 11.14 -37.31 3.69
CA ILE A 136 11.39 -38.69 3.26
C ILE A 136 10.82 -39.63 4.33
N LYS A 137 9.96 -40.57 3.90
CA LYS A 137 9.45 -41.63 4.78
C LYS A 137 10.59 -42.60 5.14
N VAL A 138 10.99 -42.60 6.37
CA VAL A 138 11.94 -43.59 6.89
C VAL A 138 11.17 -44.88 7.20
N LYS A 139 11.53 -46.01 6.58
CA LYS A 139 11.01 -47.30 6.99
C LYS A 139 11.50 -47.59 8.40
N ALA A 140 10.57 -47.96 9.30
CA ALA A 140 10.93 -48.45 10.60
C ALA A 140 11.88 -49.66 10.40
N ALA A 141 13.01 -49.69 11.14
CA ALA A 141 13.83 -50.87 11.18
C ALA A 141 13.02 -52.03 11.76
N SER A 142 12.89 -53.10 10.95
CA SER A 142 12.25 -54.36 11.37
C SER A 142 13.09 -55.09 12.41
#